data_8ab96b782133a5af3d0c5976d47943a8
#
_entry.id   8ab96b782133a5af3d0c5976d47943a8
#
_cell.length_a   1.000
_cell.length_b   1.000
_cell.length_c   1.000
_cell.angle_alpha   90.00
_cell.angle_beta   90.00
_cell.angle_gamma   90.00
#
_symmetry.space_group_name_H-M   'P 1'
#
loop_
_entity.id
_entity.type
_entity.pdbx_description
1 polymer ?
#
loop_
_entity_poly.entity_id
_entity_poly.type
_entity_poly.pdbx_seq_one_letter_code
_entity_poly.pdbx_strand_id
1 'polypeptide(L)'
;MSVAFNGSVVNQDARIQYTLTMSGTISVIIVTYNGRALLEPCLRALFAGAHLPDEVIVVDNASSDDTIPWLAKTYPSVRVDRCAVNLGFAAANNRAIRASSGTYLLTLNNDTEIAPDALAHLATILDDAEPTVAAVMPTMVFATSPNIIACAGLETFTNGVVRDARVGQTISVHHDPYPIFGPSAGAALYRRVALDDVGLFDPALFMYLEDADLAWRLRLRQWATLAVPSAIVRHKISATAGYGSPRKAYYLARNRWWCLLKNLPRPLLRSHARDLGQYDTAALIYATLTGDRASLIGRRDAMQDIAIILRARATTQARVTVPLNEIESWLLPSPPLVATVQERRVIHALIGEQ
;
A
#
# COMPACT_ATOMS: atom_id res chain seq x y z
N MET A 1 -58.68 -17.18 1.62
CA MET A 1 -57.65 -18.08 2.14
C MET A 1 -56.51 -17.24 2.71
N SER A 2 -56.53 -17.12 4.05
CA SER A 2 -55.54 -16.34 4.80
C SER A 2 -54.44 -17.29 5.25
N VAL A 3 -53.19 -16.96 4.95
CA VAL A 3 -52.03 -17.68 5.48
C VAL A 3 -51.41 -16.83 6.58
N ALA A 4 -51.48 -17.34 7.81
CA ALA A 4 -50.91 -16.73 8.98
C ALA A 4 -49.37 -16.93 8.99
N PHE A 5 -48.61 -15.86 9.19
CA PHE A 5 -47.19 -15.94 9.50
C PHE A 5 -47.00 -16.02 11.02
N ASN A 6 -46.52 -17.16 11.48
CA ASN A 6 -46.07 -17.33 12.86
C ASN A 6 -44.73 -16.59 13.05
N GLY A 7 -44.76 -15.58 13.92
CA GLY A 7 -43.57 -14.90 14.38
C GLY A 7 -42.78 -15.75 15.38
N SER A 8 -41.59 -16.21 14.98
CA SER A 8 -40.58 -16.70 15.92
C SER A 8 -39.60 -15.56 16.23
N VAL A 9 -39.59 -15.17 17.52
CA VAL A 9 -38.58 -14.25 18.08
C VAL A 9 -37.23 -14.90 17.95
N VAL A 10 -36.34 -14.31 17.07
CA VAL A 10 -34.96 -14.72 16.97
C VAL A 10 -34.16 -14.04 18.07
N ASN A 11 -33.62 -14.85 18.96
CA ASN A 11 -32.76 -14.46 20.06
C ASN A 11 -31.47 -13.83 19.54
N GLN A 12 -31.16 -12.57 19.93
CA GLN A 12 -30.05 -11.74 19.42
C GLN A 12 -28.70 -12.02 20.11
N ASP A 13 -28.43 -13.20 20.66
CA ASP A 13 -27.18 -13.51 21.37
C ASP A 13 -26.42 -14.75 20.84
N ALA A 14 -26.47 -15.03 19.54
CA ALA A 14 -25.55 -15.98 18.95
C ALA A 14 -24.28 -15.25 18.51
N ARG A 15 -23.31 -15.06 19.42
CA ARG A 15 -21.91 -14.84 19.04
C ARG A 15 -21.48 -16.09 18.29
N ILE A 16 -21.43 -16.00 16.97
CA ILE A 16 -20.81 -17.04 16.12
C ILE A 16 -19.32 -17.03 16.46
N GLN A 17 -18.89 -17.94 17.33
CA GLN A 17 -17.47 -18.25 17.49
C GLN A 17 -17.01 -18.96 16.23
N TYR A 18 -16.47 -18.22 15.27
CA TYR A 18 -15.68 -18.79 14.22
C TYR A 18 -14.40 -19.34 14.85
N THR A 19 -14.32 -20.65 15.00
CA THR A 19 -13.01 -21.31 15.22
C THR A 19 -12.32 -21.32 13.86
N LEU A 20 -11.66 -20.20 13.54
CA LEU A 20 -10.89 -20.02 12.32
C LEU A 20 -9.64 -20.90 12.42
N THR A 21 -9.69 -22.09 11.87
CA THR A 21 -8.48 -22.86 11.54
C THR A 21 -7.85 -22.21 10.32
N MET A 22 -7.05 -21.16 10.53
CA MET A 22 -6.29 -20.55 9.46
C MET A 22 -5.19 -21.49 8.99
N SER A 23 -5.04 -21.62 7.66
CA SER A 23 -4.06 -22.54 7.07
C SER A 23 -2.64 -21.97 7.06
N GLY A 24 -2.50 -20.64 7.18
CA GLY A 24 -1.22 -19.93 7.07
C GLY A 24 -0.80 -19.16 8.32
N THR A 25 0.51 -19.15 8.59
CA THR A 25 1.13 -18.32 9.63
C THR A 25 1.35 -16.90 9.12
N ILE A 26 1.19 -15.89 10.01
CA ILE A 26 1.28 -14.47 9.66
C ILE A 26 2.50 -13.84 10.33
N SER A 27 3.41 -13.28 9.52
CA SER A 27 4.44 -12.35 9.99
C SER A 27 4.02 -10.92 9.69
N VAL A 28 3.95 -10.08 10.74
CA VAL A 28 3.72 -8.64 10.62
C VAL A 28 5.05 -7.91 10.55
N ILE A 29 5.18 -7.03 9.56
CA ILE A 29 6.40 -6.28 9.26
C ILE A 29 6.10 -4.79 9.41
N ILE A 30 6.82 -4.13 10.32
CA ILE A 30 6.68 -2.70 10.59
C ILE A 30 8.06 -2.04 10.44
N VAL A 31 8.16 -1.01 9.60
CA VAL A 31 9.37 -0.19 9.50
C VAL A 31 9.18 1.09 10.30
N THR A 32 10.17 1.44 11.14
CA THR A 32 10.13 2.67 11.93
C THR A 32 11.43 3.46 11.81
N TYR A 33 11.34 4.79 11.92
CA TYR A 33 12.48 5.71 11.98
C TYR A 33 12.12 6.89 12.87
N ASN A 34 12.77 7.01 14.04
CA ASN A 34 12.47 8.03 15.05
C ASN A 34 10.95 8.12 15.32
N GLY A 35 10.32 6.96 15.51
CA GLY A 35 8.87 6.85 15.41
C GLY A 35 8.18 6.28 16.64
N ARG A 36 8.75 6.35 17.84
CA ARG A 36 8.14 5.79 19.06
C ARG A 36 6.69 6.23 19.25
N ALA A 37 6.41 7.52 19.12
CA ALA A 37 5.07 8.06 19.35
C ALA A 37 4.01 7.53 18.36
N LEU A 38 4.43 7.09 17.18
CA LEU A 38 3.59 6.48 16.16
C LEU A 38 3.51 4.95 16.34
N LEU A 39 4.64 4.32 16.65
CA LEU A 39 4.75 2.87 16.79
C LEU A 39 3.97 2.34 18.01
N GLU A 40 3.91 3.11 19.10
CA GLU A 40 3.23 2.69 20.33
C GLU A 40 1.72 2.44 20.12
N PRO A 41 0.90 3.37 19.56
CA PRO A 41 -0.50 3.07 19.27
C PRO A 41 -0.66 1.98 18.21
N CYS A 42 0.24 1.87 17.23
CA CYS A 42 0.21 0.82 16.22
C CYS A 42 0.35 -0.58 16.84
N LEU A 43 1.38 -0.81 17.67
CA LEU A 43 1.59 -2.10 18.34
C LEU A 43 0.48 -2.38 19.36
N ARG A 44 0.02 -1.38 20.11
CA ARG A 44 -1.10 -1.54 21.05
C ARG A 44 -2.37 -2.01 20.31
N ALA A 45 -2.69 -1.43 19.16
CA ALA A 45 -3.84 -1.85 18.35
C ALA A 45 -3.65 -3.27 17.82
N LEU A 46 -2.47 -3.60 17.32
CA LEU A 46 -2.15 -4.92 16.79
C LEU A 46 -2.28 -6.03 17.85
N PHE A 47 -1.72 -5.81 19.06
CA PHE A 47 -1.77 -6.79 20.15
C PHE A 47 -3.09 -6.81 20.92
N ALA A 48 -3.99 -5.84 20.70
CA ALA A 48 -5.39 -5.86 21.17
C ALA A 48 -6.34 -6.58 20.20
N GLY A 49 -5.85 -7.06 19.07
CA GLY A 49 -6.65 -7.73 18.05
C GLY A 49 -7.23 -9.07 18.52
N ALA A 50 -8.37 -9.45 17.92
CA ALA A 50 -9.01 -10.76 18.16
C ALA A 50 -8.17 -11.93 17.61
N HIS A 51 -7.33 -11.66 16.61
CA HIS A 51 -6.35 -12.59 16.07
C HIS A 51 -4.96 -11.99 16.20
N LEU A 52 -4.06 -12.71 16.88
CA LEU A 52 -2.67 -12.27 17.05
C LEU A 52 -1.81 -12.84 15.91
N PRO A 53 -0.82 -12.08 15.40
CA PRO A 53 0.14 -12.60 14.46
C PRO A 53 1.08 -13.63 15.12
N ASP A 54 1.59 -14.57 14.31
CA ASP A 54 2.58 -15.57 14.76
C ASP A 54 3.95 -14.93 14.98
N GLU A 55 4.29 -13.88 14.24
CA GLU A 55 5.56 -13.16 14.34
C GLU A 55 5.34 -11.66 14.09
N VAL A 56 6.00 -10.83 14.88
CA VAL A 56 6.07 -9.37 14.63
C VAL A 56 7.54 -8.97 14.53
N ILE A 57 7.92 -8.38 13.38
CA ILE A 57 9.25 -7.86 13.13
C ILE A 57 9.17 -6.34 12.95
N VAL A 58 9.84 -5.60 13.84
CA VAL A 58 10.04 -4.17 13.71
C VAL A 58 11.44 -3.90 13.17
N VAL A 59 11.51 -3.31 11.98
CA VAL A 59 12.78 -2.82 11.41
C VAL A 59 13.01 -1.40 11.90
N ASP A 60 14.02 -1.24 12.73
CA ASP A 60 14.53 0.07 13.14
C ASP A 60 15.47 0.62 12.06
N ASN A 61 14.98 1.58 11.30
CA ASN A 61 15.68 2.14 10.14
C ASN A 61 16.71 3.23 10.53
N ALA A 62 17.55 2.92 11.53
CA ALA A 62 18.58 3.78 12.13
C ALA A 62 18.00 4.94 12.96
N SER A 63 17.08 4.65 13.88
CA SER A 63 16.56 5.64 14.85
C SER A 63 17.64 6.09 15.83
N SER A 64 17.58 7.34 16.21
CA SER A 64 18.43 7.99 17.22
C SER A 64 17.67 8.39 18.50
N ASP A 65 16.33 8.21 18.50
CA ASP A 65 15.47 8.43 19.65
C ASP A 65 15.41 7.19 20.56
N ASP A 66 14.53 7.20 21.57
CA ASP A 66 14.34 6.11 22.51
C ASP A 66 13.43 4.98 22.00
N THR A 67 13.13 4.92 20.70
CA THR A 67 12.26 3.88 20.09
C THR A 67 12.72 2.48 20.50
N ILE A 68 14.01 2.15 20.37
CA ILE A 68 14.53 0.80 20.61
C ILE A 68 14.57 0.42 22.09
N PRO A 69 15.10 1.25 23.01
CA PRO A 69 15.05 0.94 24.45
C PRO A 69 13.62 0.75 24.95
N TRP A 70 12.69 1.58 24.48
CA TRP A 70 11.29 1.48 24.84
C TRP A 70 10.68 0.16 24.31
N LEU A 71 10.92 -0.19 23.04
CA LEU A 71 10.37 -1.38 22.40
C LEU A 71 10.85 -2.65 23.12
N ALA A 72 12.14 -2.76 23.42
CA ALA A 72 12.73 -3.90 24.14
C ALA A 72 12.13 -4.09 25.53
N LYS A 73 11.77 -2.99 26.22
CA LYS A 73 11.14 -3.03 27.55
C LYS A 73 9.65 -3.38 27.48
N THR A 74 8.91 -2.81 26.52
CA THR A 74 7.44 -2.84 26.50
C THR A 74 6.91 -4.04 25.73
N TYR A 75 7.59 -4.44 24.65
CA TYR A 75 7.19 -5.53 23.74
C TYR A 75 8.34 -6.52 23.52
N PRO A 76 8.77 -7.28 24.57
CA PRO A 76 9.94 -8.18 24.48
C PRO A 76 9.74 -9.34 23.48
N SER A 77 8.52 -9.66 23.09
CA SER A 77 8.19 -10.67 22.06
C SER A 77 8.36 -10.15 20.62
N VAL A 78 8.47 -8.83 20.43
CA VAL A 78 8.69 -8.24 19.13
C VAL A 78 10.16 -8.41 18.73
N ARG A 79 10.38 -9.02 17.57
CA ARG A 79 11.73 -9.12 17.01
C ARG A 79 12.14 -7.77 16.42
N VAL A 80 13.25 -7.22 16.91
CA VAL A 80 13.79 -5.96 16.43
C VAL A 80 14.96 -6.23 15.49
N ASP A 81 14.91 -5.70 14.27
CA ASP A 81 16.00 -5.73 13.30
C ASP A 81 16.53 -4.31 13.07
N ARG A 82 17.75 -4.02 13.58
CA ARG A 82 18.35 -2.69 13.52
C ARG A 82 19.19 -2.49 12.27
N CYS A 83 18.94 -1.38 11.57
CA CYS A 83 19.78 -0.92 10.46
C CYS A 83 20.85 0.06 10.95
N ALA A 84 22.03 -0.01 10.38
CA ALA A 84 23.13 0.94 10.68
C ALA A 84 22.88 2.31 10.03
N VAL A 85 22.13 2.34 8.93
CA VAL A 85 21.75 3.53 8.17
C VAL A 85 20.29 3.43 7.73
N ASN A 86 19.66 4.55 7.41
CA ASN A 86 18.30 4.56 6.88
C ASN A 86 18.30 3.99 5.44
N LEU A 87 17.74 2.79 5.27
CA LEU A 87 17.65 2.06 4.01
C LEU A 87 16.46 2.48 3.13
N GLY A 88 15.58 3.36 3.63
CA GLY A 88 14.28 3.63 3.01
C GLY A 88 13.25 2.57 3.32
N PHE A 89 12.02 2.78 2.83
CA PHE A 89 10.88 1.90 3.11
C PHE A 89 11.02 0.53 2.40
N ALA A 90 11.35 0.55 1.11
CA ALA A 90 11.44 -0.66 0.28
C ALA A 90 12.49 -1.66 0.79
N ALA A 91 13.73 -1.22 1.00
CA ALA A 91 14.80 -2.10 1.43
C ALA A 91 14.64 -2.57 2.87
N ALA A 92 14.09 -1.73 3.77
CA ALA A 92 13.83 -2.09 5.15
C ALA A 92 12.73 -3.17 5.24
N ASN A 93 11.60 -3.02 4.52
CA ASN A 93 10.59 -4.08 4.42
C ASN A 93 11.18 -5.38 3.88
N ASN A 94 11.94 -5.32 2.79
CA ASN A 94 12.57 -6.50 2.20
C ASN A 94 13.47 -7.26 3.18
N ARG A 95 14.16 -6.53 4.06
CA ARG A 95 15.02 -7.12 5.09
C ARG A 95 14.20 -7.95 6.07
N ALA A 96 13.07 -7.42 6.56
CA ALA A 96 12.17 -8.16 7.43
C ALA A 96 11.47 -9.31 6.70
N ILE A 97 11.01 -9.12 5.47
CA ILE A 97 10.38 -10.17 4.65
C ILE A 97 11.31 -11.39 4.50
N ARG A 98 12.59 -11.16 4.22
CA ARG A 98 13.57 -12.24 4.11
C ARG A 98 13.86 -12.93 5.44
N ALA A 99 13.75 -12.21 6.53
CA ALA A 99 14.01 -12.72 7.88
C ALA A 99 12.78 -13.38 8.55
N SER A 100 11.58 -13.18 7.96
CA SER A 100 10.32 -13.71 8.48
C SER A 100 10.05 -15.14 8.03
N SER A 101 9.22 -15.85 8.81
CA SER A 101 8.86 -17.26 8.58
C SER A 101 7.43 -17.47 8.08
N GLY A 102 6.55 -16.46 8.21
CA GLY A 102 5.15 -16.58 7.88
C GLY A 102 4.88 -16.87 6.41
N THR A 103 3.85 -17.67 6.14
CA THR A 103 3.30 -17.92 4.79
C THR A 103 2.55 -16.72 4.27
N TYR A 104 2.02 -15.89 5.17
CA TYR A 104 1.42 -14.60 4.92
C TYR A 104 2.25 -13.50 5.54
N LEU A 105 2.37 -12.38 4.84
CA LEU A 105 3.22 -11.25 5.19
C LEU A 105 2.38 -9.98 5.23
N LEU A 106 2.11 -9.44 6.42
CA LEU A 106 1.44 -8.16 6.57
C LEU A 106 2.49 -7.06 6.64
N THR A 107 2.55 -6.20 5.63
CA THR A 107 3.21 -4.90 5.79
C THR A 107 2.26 -3.96 6.51
N LEU A 108 2.75 -3.25 7.51
CA LEU A 108 1.96 -2.32 8.33
C LEU A 108 2.80 -1.09 8.66
N ASN A 109 2.31 0.09 8.29
CA ASN A 109 2.98 1.34 8.65
C ASN A 109 2.93 1.58 10.17
N ASN A 110 3.98 2.16 10.71
CA ASN A 110 4.06 2.50 12.13
C ASN A 110 3.08 3.60 12.57
N ASP A 111 2.48 4.33 11.63
CA ASP A 111 1.47 5.37 11.85
C ASP A 111 0.03 4.90 11.58
N THR A 112 -0.20 3.58 11.70
CA THR A 112 -1.51 2.94 11.51
C THR A 112 -2.02 2.31 12.81
N GLU A 113 -3.34 2.21 12.95
CA GLU A 113 -4.03 1.47 14.01
C GLU A 113 -5.02 0.49 13.37
N ILE A 114 -4.74 -0.80 13.45
CA ILE A 114 -5.59 -1.87 12.91
C ILE A 114 -6.80 -2.10 13.82
N ALA A 115 -8.00 -2.26 13.24
CA ALA A 115 -9.20 -2.63 14.00
C ALA A 115 -9.06 -4.06 14.58
N PRO A 116 -9.70 -4.36 15.72
CA PRO A 116 -9.48 -5.63 16.43
C PRO A 116 -9.73 -6.89 15.61
N ASP A 117 -10.66 -6.88 14.68
CA ASP A 117 -11.05 -8.00 13.83
C ASP A 117 -10.43 -7.96 12.42
N ALA A 118 -9.73 -6.88 12.07
CA ALA A 118 -9.26 -6.65 10.71
C ALA A 118 -8.23 -7.69 10.26
N LEU A 119 -7.29 -8.11 11.13
CA LEU A 119 -6.30 -9.14 10.77
C LEU A 119 -6.97 -10.48 10.49
N ALA A 120 -7.97 -10.85 11.31
CA ALA A 120 -8.76 -12.06 11.10
C ALA A 120 -9.51 -12.02 9.78
N HIS A 121 -10.17 -10.90 9.45
CA HIS A 121 -10.88 -10.73 8.17
C HIS A 121 -9.94 -10.83 6.98
N LEU A 122 -8.79 -10.15 7.03
CA LEU A 122 -7.79 -10.23 5.93
C LEU A 122 -7.31 -11.66 5.71
N ALA A 123 -7.01 -12.35 6.79
CA ALA A 123 -6.48 -13.72 6.71
C ALA A 123 -7.54 -14.70 6.20
N THR A 124 -8.77 -14.64 6.71
CA THR A 124 -9.88 -15.47 6.23
C THR A 124 -10.13 -15.26 4.73
N ILE A 125 -10.23 -13.98 4.30
CA ILE A 125 -10.46 -13.71 2.88
C ILE A 125 -9.31 -14.19 2.00
N LEU A 126 -8.06 -14.07 2.48
CA LEU A 126 -6.92 -14.57 1.71
C LEU A 126 -6.88 -16.10 1.69
N ASP A 127 -7.23 -16.79 2.79
CA ASP A 127 -7.32 -18.25 2.84
C ASP A 127 -8.39 -18.81 1.89
N ASP A 128 -9.57 -18.17 1.88
CA ASP A 128 -10.71 -18.60 1.07
C ASP A 128 -10.58 -18.20 -0.42
N ALA A 129 -9.69 -17.25 -0.72
CA ALA A 129 -9.49 -16.76 -2.08
C ALA A 129 -8.72 -17.77 -2.95
N GLU A 130 -8.98 -17.72 -4.27
CA GLU A 130 -8.24 -18.48 -5.25
C GLU A 130 -6.72 -18.36 -5.05
N PRO A 131 -5.93 -19.42 -5.30
CA PRO A 131 -4.47 -19.37 -5.15
C PRO A 131 -3.77 -18.32 -5.99
N THR A 132 -4.43 -17.79 -7.02
CA THR A 132 -3.97 -16.70 -7.88
C THR A 132 -4.14 -15.32 -7.24
N VAL A 133 -4.79 -15.20 -6.09
CA VAL A 133 -4.87 -13.96 -5.32
C VAL A 133 -3.58 -13.79 -4.51
N ALA A 134 -2.76 -12.82 -4.90
CA ALA A 134 -1.48 -12.52 -4.27
C ALA A 134 -1.60 -11.82 -2.93
N ALA A 135 -2.58 -10.93 -2.81
CA ALA A 135 -2.71 -10.07 -1.63
C ALA A 135 -4.13 -9.56 -1.42
N VAL A 136 -4.41 -9.24 -0.17
CA VAL A 136 -5.61 -8.52 0.26
C VAL A 136 -5.22 -7.27 1.03
N MET A 137 -6.06 -6.24 0.95
CA MET A 137 -5.82 -4.95 1.58
C MET A 137 -7.06 -4.51 2.37
N PRO A 138 -6.91 -3.99 3.61
CA PRO A 138 -8.02 -3.39 4.35
C PRO A 138 -8.43 -2.05 3.71
N THR A 139 -9.61 -1.55 4.06
CA THR A 139 -9.93 -0.14 3.86
C THR A 139 -9.16 0.69 4.88
N MET A 140 -8.25 1.51 4.41
CA MET A 140 -7.56 2.49 5.25
C MET A 140 -8.42 3.76 5.33
N VAL A 141 -8.60 4.29 6.54
CA VAL A 141 -9.38 5.50 6.81
C VAL A 141 -8.51 6.57 7.46
N PHE A 142 -8.88 7.84 7.31
CA PHE A 142 -8.19 8.91 8.03
C PHE A 142 -8.35 8.75 9.54
N ALA A 143 -7.28 8.84 10.30
CA ALA A 143 -7.33 8.70 11.75
C ALA A 143 -8.22 9.77 12.41
N THR A 144 -8.25 10.99 11.85
CA THR A 144 -9.07 12.13 12.28
C THR A 144 -10.52 12.05 11.79
N SER A 145 -10.78 11.32 10.71
CA SER A 145 -12.09 11.20 10.09
C SER A 145 -12.35 9.73 9.73
N PRO A 146 -12.64 8.86 10.73
CA PRO A 146 -12.64 7.41 10.56
C PRO A 146 -13.75 6.87 9.66
N ASN A 147 -14.68 7.72 9.22
CA ASN A 147 -15.71 7.39 8.23
C ASN A 147 -15.29 7.75 6.79
N ILE A 148 -14.11 8.37 6.61
CA ILE A 148 -13.62 8.80 5.30
C ILE A 148 -12.44 7.93 4.88
N ILE A 149 -12.53 7.39 3.68
CA ILE A 149 -11.50 6.52 3.09
C ILE A 149 -10.25 7.34 2.79
N ALA A 150 -9.13 6.86 3.28
CA ALA A 150 -7.80 7.35 2.96
C ALA A 150 -7.15 6.55 1.82
N CYS A 151 -7.39 5.24 1.76
CA CYS A 151 -6.94 4.36 0.69
C CYS A 151 -7.74 3.05 0.70
N ALA A 152 -8.22 2.63 -0.47
CA ALA A 152 -8.88 1.33 -0.65
C ALA A 152 -8.33 0.61 -1.90
N GLY A 153 -7.02 0.63 -2.06
CA GLY A 153 -6.28 0.11 -3.21
C GLY A 153 -5.53 1.20 -3.96
N LEU A 154 -4.82 0.82 -5.00
CA LEU A 154 -4.16 1.72 -5.93
C LEU A 154 -4.94 1.81 -7.24
N GLU A 155 -4.94 2.98 -7.84
CA GLU A 155 -5.44 3.27 -9.18
C GLU A 155 -4.30 3.72 -10.08
N THR A 156 -4.28 3.26 -11.32
CA THR A 156 -3.28 3.68 -12.33
C THR A 156 -3.96 4.28 -13.54
N PHE A 157 -3.34 5.28 -14.15
CA PHE A 157 -3.91 6.11 -15.20
C PHE A 157 -3.11 6.04 -16.48
N THR A 158 -3.76 6.36 -17.63
CA THR A 158 -3.12 6.40 -18.95
C THR A 158 -1.95 7.37 -19.02
N ASN A 159 -1.89 8.37 -18.14
CA ASN A 159 -0.75 9.28 -17.96
C ASN A 159 0.37 8.74 -17.06
N GLY A 160 0.28 7.48 -16.62
CA GLY A 160 1.28 6.83 -15.76
C GLY A 160 1.32 7.30 -14.30
N VAL A 161 0.33 8.06 -13.87
CA VAL A 161 0.15 8.37 -12.44
C VAL A 161 -0.44 7.16 -11.74
N VAL A 162 0.04 6.87 -10.53
CA VAL A 162 -0.59 5.93 -9.60
C VAL A 162 -0.94 6.70 -8.34
N ARG A 163 -2.12 6.47 -7.79
CA ARG A 163 -2.60 7.10 -6.56
C ARG A 163 -3.43 6.14 -5.72
N ASP A 164 -3.71 6.55 -4.49
CA ASP A 164 -4.65 5.85 -3.63
C ASP A 164 -6.08 5.93 -4.20
N ALA A 165 -6.77 4.78 -4.22
CA ALA A 165 -8.13 4.68 -4.71
C ALA A 165 -9.15 5.12 -3.65
N ARG A 166 -10.27 5.71 -4.11
CA ARG A 166 -11.44 6.09 -3.31
C ARG A 166 -11.18 7.11 -2.20
N VAL A 167 -10.08 7.85 -2.25
CA VAL A 167 -9.74 8.88 -1.26
C VAL A 167 -10.88 9.90 -1.12
N GLY A 168 -11.23 10.24 0.12
CA GLY A 168 -12.27 11.22 0.43
C GLY A 168 -13.71 10.70 0.33
N GLN A 169 -13.93 9.45 -0.10
CA GLN A 169 -15.25 8.83 -0.10
C GLN A 169 -15.61 8.33 1.31
N THR A 170 -16.90 8.29 1.62
CA THR A 170 -17.39 7.66 2.86
C THR A 170 -17.29 6.14 2.76
N ILE A 171 -17.02 5.48 3.89
CA ILE A 171 -17.03 4.01 3.98
C ILE A 171 -18.39 3.49 3.52
N SER A 172 -18.36 2.49 2.63
CA SER A 172 -19.55 1.80 2.14
C SER A 172 -20.05 0.76 3.17
N VAL A 173 -21.34 0.53 3.19
CA VAL A 173 -21.95 -0.60 3.93
C VAL A 173 -21.75 -1.96 3.21
N HIS A 174 -21.24 -1.96 1.98
CA HIS A 174 -20.90 -3.20 1.28
C HIS A 174 -19.61 -3.78 1.84
N HIS A 175 -19.68 -5.05 2.22
CA HIS A 175 -18.57 -5.75 2.90
C HIS A 175 -17.85 -6.78 2.00
N ASP A 176 -18.38 -7.07 0.81
CA ASP A 176 -17.80 -8.07 -0.09
C ASP A 176 -16.44 -7.60 -0.64
N PRO A 177 -15.43 -8.48 -0.66
CA PRO A 177 -14.15 -8.18 -1.29
C PRO A 177 -14.30 -7.88 -2.77
N TYR A 178 -13.51 -6.94 -3.29
CA TYR A 178 -13.55 -6.56 -4.70
C TYR A 178 -12.14 -6.40 -5.29
N PRO A 179 -11.96 -6.63 -6.61
CA PRO A 179 -10.67 -6.49 -7.28
C PRO A 179 -10.15 -5.04 -7.24
N ILE A 180 -8.83 -4.90 -6.97
CA ILE A 180 -8.10 -3.63 -7.04
C ILE A 180 -6.86 -3.79 -7.90
N PHE A 181 -6.33 -2.72 -8.50
CA PHE A 181 -5.08 -2.77 -9.27
C PHE A 181 -3.92 -3.31 -8.44
N GLY A 182 -3.77 -2.88 -7.21
CA GLY A 182 -2.79 -3.34 -6.25
C GLY A 182 -3.06 -2.78 -4.86
N PRO A 183 -2.48 -3.37 -3.82
CA PRO A 183 -2.58 -2.86 -2.46
C PRO A 183 -1.54 -1.75 -2.20
N SER A 184 -1.88 -0.80 -1.31
CA SER A 184 -0.89 0.08 -0.69
C SER A 184 -0.10 -0.69 0.37
N ALA A 185 1.22 -0.58 0.37
CA ALA A 185 2.08 -1.23 1.35
C ALA A 185 1.96 -0.66 2.78
N GLY A 186 1.16 0.38 2.95
CA GLY A 186 0.84 0.93 4.27
C GLY A 186 0.06 -0.04 5.17
N ALA A 187 -0.78 -0.92 4.57
CA ALA A 187 -1.41 -2.06 5.22
C ALA A 187 -1.83 -3.07 4.14
N ALA A 188 -1.11 -4.17 3.98
CA ALA A 188 -1.43 -5.21 3.00
C ALA A 188 -0.92 -6.58 3.43
N LEU A 189 -1.78 -7.59 3.32
CA LEU A 189 -1.46 -8.98 3.61
C LEU A 189 -1.18 -9.71 2.29
N TYR A 190 0.05 -10.17 2.12
CA TYR A 190 0.54 -10.84 0.91
C TYR A 190 0.74 -12.34 1.14
N ARG A 191 0.47 -13.16 0.12
CA ARG A 191 1.02 -14.52 0.05
C ARG A 191 2.52 -14.44 -0.22
N ARG A 192 3.33 -15.13 0.57
CA ARG A 192 4.79 -15.20 0.35
C ARG A 192 5.13 -15.69 -1.04
N VAL A 193 4.45 -16.74 -1.52
CA VAL A 193 4.69 -17.33 -2.85
C VAL A 193 4.52 -16.32 -3.98
N ALA A 194 3.61 -15.35 -3.85
CA ALA A 194 3.44 -14.30 -4.85
C ALA A 194 4.63 -13.32 -4.85
N LEU A 195 5.12 -12.95 -3.65
CA LEU A 195 6.31 -12.10 -3.55
C LEU A 195 7.58 -12.84 -4.03
N ASP A 196 7.68 -14.15 -3.79
CA ASP A 196 8.80 -14.96 -4.27
C ASP A 196 8.78 -15.07 -5.81
N ASP A 197 7.58 -15.15 -6.44
CA ASP A 197 7.46 -15.13 -7.89
C ASP A 197 7.84 -13.78 -8.49
N VAL A 198 7.25 -12.67 -8.04
CA VAL A 198 7.46 -11.38 -8.70
C VAL A 198 8.67 -10.59 -8.19
N GLY A 199 9.27 -11.04 -7.09
CA GLY A 199 10.29 -10.33 -6.33
C GLY A 199 9.68 -9.34 -5.32
N LEU A 200 10.48 -8.97 -4.34
CA LEU A 200 10.08 -8.07 -3.26
C LEU A 200 9.98 -6.61 -3.76
N PHE A 201 9.84 -5.65 -2.85
CA PHE A 201 9.88 -4.22 -3.19
C PHE A 201 11.20 -3.85 -3.88
N ASP A 202 11.15 -2.96 -4.87
CA ASP A 202 12.38 -2.51 -5.56
C ASP A 202 13.15 -1.51 -4.67
N PRO A 203 14.33 -1.87 -4.13
CA PRO A 203 15.07 -1.00 -3.23
C PRO A 203 15.57 0.30 -3.89
N ALA A 204 15.65 0.34 -5.22
CA ALA A 204 16.04 1.53 -5.96
C ALA A 204 15.02 2.67 -5.82
N LEU A 205 13.77 2.36 -5.45
CA LEU A 205 12.73 3.35 -5.21
C LEU A 205 12.88 4.05 -3.86
N PHE A 206 13.55 3.47 -2.89
CA PHE A 206 13.76 3.95 -1.54
C PHE A 206 12.45 4.11 -0.76
N MET A 207 11.54 5.02 -1.17
CA MET A 207 10.20 5.23 -0.62
C MET A 207 9.30 5.90 -1.67
N TYR A 208 7.99 5.69 -1.57
CA TYR A 208 6.93 6.08 -2.50
C TYR A 208 6.98 5.35 -3.84
N LEU A 209 5.83 4.85 -4.25
CA LEU A 209 5.59 4.07 -5.48
C LEU A 209 6.30 2.70 -5.53
N GLU A 210 6.92 2.22 -4.47
CA GLU A 210 7.42 0.84 -4.36
C GLU A 210 6.28 -0.17 -4.34
N ASP A 211 5.13 0.18 -3.76
CA ASP A 211 3.89 -0.57 -3.78
C ASP A 211 3.24 -0.57 -5.18
N ALA A 212 3.26 0.57 -5.85
CA ALA A 212 2.82 0.68 -7.25
C ALA A 212 3.68 -0.20 -8.18
N ASP A 213 5.00 -0.20 -8.02
CA ASP A 213 5.92 -1.07 -8.76
C ASP A 213 5.62 -2.55 -8.50
N LEU A 214 5.40 -2.92 -7.25
CA LEU A 214 5.04 -4.29 -6.87
C LEU A 214 3.68 -4.67 -7.47
N ALA A 215 2.68 -3.79 -7.41
CA ALA A 215 1.36 -4.00 -8.00
C ALA A 215 1.46 -4.26 -9.51
N TRP A 216 2.25 -3.47 -10.24
CA TRP A 216 2.52 -3.69 -11.64
C TRP A 216 3.10 -5.09 -11.89
N ARG A 217 4.14 -5.48 -11.14
CA ARG A 217 4.78 -6.80 -11.33
C ARG A 217 3.82 -7.96 -11.02
N LEU A 218 2.97 -7.82 -10.01
CA LEU A 218 1.90 -8.78 -9.71
C LEU A 218 0.94 -8.90 -10.90
N ARG A 219 0.42 -7.79 -11.42
CA ARG A 219 -0.49 -7.79 -12.58
C ARG A 219 0.14 -8.36 -13.83
N LEU A 220 1.39 -8.03 -14.12
CA LEU A 220 2.13 -8.54 -15.28
C LEU A 220 2.35 -10.06 -15.21
N ARG A 221 2.22 -10.66 -14.02
CA ARG A 221 2.30 -12.11 -13.77
C ARG A 221 0.94 -12.77 -13.52
N GLN A 222 -0.18 -12.07 -13.80
CA GLN A 222 -1.55 -12.55 -13.62
C GLN A 222 -1.95 -12.80 -12.14
N TRP A 223 -1.23 -12.23 -11.20
CA TRP A 223 -1.65 -12.23 -9.80
C TRP A 223 -2.79 -11.24 -9.58
N ALA A 224 -3.86 -11.69 -8.92
CA ALA A 224 -4.98 -10.84 -8.50
C ALA A 224 -4.71 -10.22 -7.13
N THR A 225 -5.39 -9.12 -6.83
CA THR A 225 -5.38 -8.46 -5.51
C THR A 225 -6.77 -7.94 -5.19
N LEU A 226 -7.18 -8.01 -3.91
CA LEU A 226 -8.51 -7.66 -3.46
C LEU A 226 -8.47 -6.59 -2.36
N ALA A 227 -9.43 -5.68 -2.36
CA ALA A 227 -9.77 -4.90 -1.19
C ALA A 227 -10.75 -5.68 -0.32
N VAL A 228 -10.62 -5.56 1.01
CA VAL A 228 -11.48 -6.18 2.02
C VAL A 228 -12.16 -5.08 2.83
N PRO A 229 -13.37 -4.64 2.46
CA PRO A 229 -14.05 -3.51 3.11
C PRO A 229 -14.41 -3.76 4.57
N SER A 230 -14.56 -5.02 4.99
CA SER A 230 -14.83 -5.40 6.38
C SER A 230 -13.61 -5.25 7.30
N ALA A 231 -12.39 -5.18 6.75
CA ALA A 231 -11.17 -4.94 7.50
C ALA A 231 -10.85 -3.44 7.47
N ILE A 232 -10.73 -2.82 8.64
CA ILE A 232 -10.48 -1.36 8.77
C ILE A 232 -9.13 -1.10 9.42
N VAL A 233 -8.38 -0.15 8.85
CA VAL A 233 -7.14 0.38 9.42
C VAL A 233 -7.20 1.91 9.45
N ARG A 234 -7.00 2.52 10.60
CA ARG A 234 -6.86 3.98 10.73
C ARG A 234 -5.42 4.37 10.38
N HIS A 235 -5.25 5.43 9.61
CA HIS A 235 -3.93 5.89 9.15
C HIS A 235 -3.74 7.39 9.42
N LYS A 236 -2.65 7.75 10.07
CA LYS A 236 -2.24 9.14 10.34
C LYS A 236 -1.46 9.75 9.18
N ILE A 237 -1.79 9.50 7.99
CA ILE A 237 -1.14 9.83 6.71
C ILE A 237 -0.01 10.88 6.82
N SER A 238 1.17 10.51 6.27
CA SER A 238 2.35 11.40 6.19
C SER A 238 2.92 11.88 7.54
N ALA A 239 2.62 11.21 8.65
CA ALA A 239 3.12 11.58 9.97
C ALA A 239 4.67 11.58 10.03
N THR A 240 5.34 10.71 9.30
CA THR A 240 6.81 10.60 9.28
C THR A 240 7.48 11.50 8.24
N ALA A 241 6.87 11.68 7.05
CA ALA A 241 7.52 12.36 5.91
C ALA A 241 7.00 13.79 5.65
N GLY A 242 5.88 14.19 6.27
CA GLY A 242 5.21 15.46 6.04
C GLY A 242 4.45 15.52 4.70
N TYR A 243 3.18 15.91 4.73
CA TYR A 243 2.40 16.13 3.52
C TYR A 243 2.94 17.33 2.75
N GLY A 244 3.19 17.16 1.42
CA GLY A 244 3.74 18.24 0.59
C GLY A 244 5.23 18.54 0.80
N SER A 245 5.96 17.68 1.54
CA SER A 245 7.39 17.90 1.76
C SER A 245 8.20 17.82 0.44
N PRO A 246 9.32 18.59 0.32
CA PRO A 246 10.22 18.50 -0.82
C PRO A 246 10.73 17.08 -1.07
N ARG A 247 10.93 16.30 0.01
CA ARG A 247 11.36 14.90 -0.07
C ARG A 247 10.31 14.05 -0.80
N LYS A 248 9.03 14.21 -0.46
CA LYS A 248 7.91 13.52 -1.13
C LYS A 248 7.83 13.92 -2.61
N ALA A 249 7.92 15.22 -2.90
CA ALA A 249 7.90 15.75 -4.26
C ALA A 249 9.02 15.14 -5.12
N TYR A 250 10.25 15.07 -4.58
CA TYR A 250 11.40 14.46 -5.24
C TYR A 250 11.14 12.99 -5.60
N TYR A 251 10.78 12.15 -4.60
CA TYR A 251 10.61 10.72 -4.86
C TYR A 251 9.42 10.44 -5.77
N LEU A 252 8.29 11.13 -5.62
CA LEU A 252 7.16 10.94 -6.53
C LEU A 252 7.53 11.28 -7.98
N ALA A 253 8.26 12.37 -8.21
CA ALA A 253 8.69 12.76 -9.54
C ALA A 253 9.70 11.78 -10.16
N ARG A 254 10.67 11.30 -9.35
CA ARG A 254 11.69 10.33 -9.79
C ARG A 254 11.08 8.94 -10.01
N ASN A 255 10.36 8.44 -9.02
CA ASN A 255 9.91 7.05 -8.99
C ASN A 255 8.76 6.78 -9.96
N ARG A 256 7.95 7.81 -10.33
CA ARG A 256 6.95 7.66 -11.40
C ARG A 256 7.61 7.20 -12.71
N TRP A 257 8.76 7.78 -13.09
CA TRP A 257 9.49 7.35 -14.27
C TRP A 257 10.05 5.94 -14.14
N TRP A 258 10.53 5.57 -12.96
CA TRP A 258 10.96 4.22 -12.68
C TRP A 258 9.83 3.22 -12.85
N CYS A 259 8.69 3.42 -12.19
CA CYS A 259 7.52 2.55 -12.31
C CYS A 259 7.04 2.44 -13.75
N LEU A 260 6.88 3.57 -14.44
CA LEU A 260 6.36 3.63 -15.79
C LEU A 260 7.28 2.90 -16.78
N LEU A 261 8.54 3.28 -16.84
CA LEU A 261 9.48 2.73 -17.82
C LEU A 261 9.84 1.27 -17.53
N LYS A 262 9.88 0.85 -16.28
CA LYS A 262 10.14 -0.53 -15.89
C LYS A 262 8.97 -1.44 -16.26
N ASN A 263 7.74 -1.04 -15.95
CA ASN A 263 6.61 -1.95 -15.89
C ASN A 263 5.64 -1.85 -17.08
N LEU A 264 5.36 -0.65 -17.61
CA LEU A 264 4.36 -0.50 -18.68
C LEU A 264 4.85 -1.15 -19.99
N PRO A 265 4.10 -2.11 -20.60
CA PRO A 265 4.46 -2.74 -21.86
C PRO A 265 4.68 -1.72 -23.00
N ARG A 266 5.61 -2.01 -23.91
CA ARG A 266 5.93 -1.09 -25.03
C ARG A 266 4.72 -0.67 -25.88
N PRO A 267 3.78 -1.56 -26.24
CA PRO A 267 2.58 -1.14 -26.99
C PRO A 267 1.80 -0.08 -26.23
N LEU A 268 1.57 -0.25 -24.91
CA LEU A 268 0.84 0.71 -24.09
C LEU A 268 1.61 2.02 -23.87
N LEU A 269 2.96 1.99 -23.77
CA LEU A 269 3.76 3.21 -23.78
C LEU A 269 3.55 4.04 -25.05
N ARG A 270 3.36 3.37 -26.21
CA ARG A 270 3.13 4.04 -27.49
C ARG A 270 1.70 4.54 -27.63
N SER A 271 0.70 3.72 -27.28
CA SER A 271 -0.72 4.10 -27.39
C SER A 271 -1.07 5.28 -26.47
N HIS A 272 -0.44 5.35 -25.28
CA HIS A 272 -0.67 6.43 -24.30
C HIS A 272 0.41 7.53 -24.30
N ALA A 273 1.29 7.57 -25.33
CA ALA A 273 2.39 8.54 -25.40
C ALA A 273 1.93 10.00 -25.29
N ARG A 274 0.73 10.31 -25.83
CA ARG A 274 0.13 11.65 -25.74
C ARG A 274 -0.21 12.01 -24.30
N ASP A 275 -0.90 11.14 -23.57
CA ASP A 275 -1.32 11.37 -22.18
C ASP A 275 -0.10 11.50 -21.27
N LEU A 276 0.89 10.63 -21.48
CA LEU A 276 2.18 10.67 -20.77
C LEU A 276 2.89 12.00 -21.00
N GLY A 277 3.03 12.42 -22.26
CA GLY A 277 3.69 13.65 -22.64
C GLY A 277 2.98 14.91 -22.15
N GLN A 278 1.65 14.93 -22.22
CA GLN A 278 0.84 16.05 -21.70
C GLN A 278 1.01 16.22 -20.19
N TYR A 279 0.93 15.11 -19.44
CA TYR A 279 1.15 15.15 -18.00
C TYR A 279 2.55 15.65 -17.65
N ASP A 280 3.59 15.12 -18.27
CA ASP A 280 4.97 15.51 -17.96
C ASP A 280 5.27 16.95 -18.32
N THR A 281 4.75 17.43 -19.44
CA THR A 281 4.87 18.85 -19.83
C THR A 281 4.17 19.75 -18.82
N ALA A 282 2.92 19.44 -18.45
CA ALA A 282 2.18 20.22 -17.47
C ALA A 282 2.84 20.21 -16.09
N ALA A 283 3.35 19.06 -15.65
CA ALA A 283 4.03 18.93 -14.36
C ALA A 283 5.39 19.65 -14.35
N LEU A 284 6.11 19.67 -15.47
CA LEU A 284 7.36 20.44 -15.62
C LEU A 284 7.10 21.94 -15.57
N ILE A 285 6.09 22.42 -16.30
CA ILE A 285 5.68 23.83 -16.28
C ILE A 285 5.26 24.23 -14.86
N TYR A 286 4.41 23.43 -14.21
CA TYR A 286 3.96 23.68 -12.84
C TYR A 286 5.15 23.77 -11.87
N ALA A 287 6.05 22.79 -11.88
CA ALA A 287 7.22 22.76 -11.00
C ALA A 287 8.14 23.99 -11.23
N THR A 288 8.28 24.41 -12.48
CA THR A 288 9.07 25.60 -12.82
C THR A 288 8.43 26.89 -12.32
N LEU A 289 7.11 27.05 -12.54
CA LEU A 289 6.38 28.27 -12.13
C LEU A 289 6.24 28.37 -10.61
N THR A 290 6.12 27.24 -9.90
CA THR A 290 6.01 27.22 -8.43
C THR A 290 7.35 27.16 -7.71
N GLY A 291 8.46 27.00 -8.45
CA GLY A 291 9.79 26.83 -7.85
C GLY A 291 9.98 25.50 -7.14
N ASP A 292 9.23 24.45 -7.50
CA ASP A 292 9.38 23.09 -6.94
C ASP A 292 10.66 22.43 -7.46
N ARG A 293 11.80 22.85 -6.90
CA ARG A 293 13.12 22.33 -7.25
C ARG A 293 13.23 20.83 -6.97
N ALA A 294 12.55 20.31 -5.96
CA ALA A 294 12.62 18.90 -5.59
C ALA A 294 12.06 18.00 -6.72
N SER A 295 10.90 18.34 -7.27
CA SER A 295 10.33 17.63 -8.43
C SER A 295 11.23 17.74 -9.66
N LEU A 296 11.85 18.90 -9.92
CA LEU A 296 12.76 19.07 -11.05
C LEU A 296 14.02 18.19 -10.92
N ILE A 297 14.61 18.16 -9.72
CA ILE A 297 15.77 17.30 -9.41
C ILE A 297 15.39 15.83 -9.54
N GLY A 298 14.24 15.40 -9.01
CA GLY A 298 13.78 14.02 -9.11
C GLY A 298 13.63 13.55 -10.56
N ARG A 299 13.08 14.39 -11.44
CA ARG A 299 12.97 14.10 -12.89
C ARG A 299 14.34 13.99 -13.56
N ARG A 300 15.27 14.90 -13.25
CA ARG A 300 16.65 14.84 -13.75
C ARG A 300 17.34 13.54 -13.33
N ASP A 301 17.22 13.17 -12.05
CA ASP A 301 17.88 11.98 -11.51
C ASP A 301 17.28 10.70 -12.12
N ALA A 302 15.97 10.66 -12.38
CA ALA A 302 15.35 9.57 -13.14
C ALA A 302 15.95 9.44 -14.55
N MET A 303 16.26 10.55 -15.22
CA MET A 303 16.93 10.52 -16.54
C MET A 303 18.38 10.04 -16.45
N GLN A 304 19.10 10.39 -15.39
CA GLN A 304 20.45 9.88 -15.14
C GLN A 304 20.44 8.37 -14.88
N ASP A 305 19.41 7.86 -14.21
CA ASP A 305 19.24 6.43 -13.91
C ASP A 305 18.68 5.60 -15.08
N ILE A 306 18.44 6.19 -16.27
CA ILE A 306 17.73 5.55 -17.38
C ILE A 306 18.31 4.19 -17.77
N ALA A 307 19.63 4.03 -17.77
CA ALA A 307 20.28 2.76 -18.10
C ALA A 307 19.95 1.66 -17.07
N ILE A 308 19.84 2.02 -15.78
CA ILE A 308 19.48 1.10 -14.70
C ILE A 308 18.01 0.71 -14.84
N ILE A 309 17.14 1.70 -15.10
CA ILE A 309 15.70 1.47 -15.33
C ILE A 309 15.48 0.52 -16.51
N LEU A 310 16.20 0.72 -17.63
CA LEU A 310 16.06 -0.12 -18.81
C LEU A 310 16.57 -1.55 -18.60
N ARG A 311 17.58 -1.77 -17.76
CA ARG A 311 18.00 -3.12 -17.35
C ARG A 311 16.91 -3.79 -16.50
N ALA A 312 16.37 -3.10 -15.50
CA ALA A 312 15.26 -3.58 -14.69
C ALA A 312 14.02 -3.89 -15.54
N ARG A 313 13.72 -3.03 -16.53
CA ARG A 313 12.69 -3.27 -17.53
C ARG A 313 12.90 -4.57 -18.28
N ALA A 314 14.11 -4.83 -18.79
CA ALA A 314 14.39 -6.05 -19.56
C ALA A 314 14.04 -7.30 -18.74
N THR A 315 14.42 -7.33 -17.47
CA THR A 315 14.09 -8.43 -16.55
C THR A 315 12.58 -8.54 -16.31
N THR A 316 11.88 -7.43 -16.03
CA THR A 316 10.45 -7.42 -15.76
C THR A 316 9.65 -7.85 -17.00
N GLN A 317 9.94 -7.25 -18.16
CA GLN A 317 9.18 -7.50 -19.38
C GLN A 317 9.40 -8.91 -19.96
N ALA A 318 10.54 -9.55 -19.70
CA ALA A 318 10.81 -10.94 -20.10
C ALA A 318 9.91 -11.94 -19.33
N ARG A 319 9.30 -11.54 -18.22
CA ARG A 319 8.47 -12.38 -17.36
C ARG A 319 6.97 -12.11 -17.50
N VAL A 320 6.56 -11.23 -18.39
CA VAL A 320 5.14 -10.89 -18.62
C VAL A 320 4.42 -12.11 -19.20
N THR A 321 3.32 -12.50 -18.54
CA THR A 321 2.45 -13.60 -18.98
C THR A 321 1.01 -13.15 -19.24
N VAL A 322 0.63 -11.96 -18.75
CA VAL A 322 -0.73 -11.42 -18.88
C VAL A 322 -0.97 -10.90 -20.31
N PRO A 323 -2.17 -11.09 -20.88
CA PRO A 323 -2.59 -10.47 -22.13
C PRO A 323 -2.60 -8.93 -22.02
N LEU A 324 -2.23 -8.26 -23.11
CA LEU A 324 -2.09 -6.80 -23.12
C LEU A 324 -3.40 -6.05 -22.82
N ASN A 325 -4.52 -6.54 -23.34
CA ASN A 325 -5.85 -5.97 -23.11
C ASN A 325 -6.29 -6.07 -21.63
N GLU A 326 -5.86 -7.09 -20.92
CA GLU A 326 -6.13 -7.22 -19.48
C GLU A 326 -5.37 -6.16 -18.68
N ILE A 327 -4.09 -5.91 -19.01
CA ILE A 327 -3.35 -4.81 -18.40
C ILE A 327 -3.97 -3.44 -18.75
N GLU A 328 -4.35 -3.26 -20.00
CA GLU A 328 -4.96 -2.00 -20.46
C GLU A 328 -6.27 -1.70 -19.74
N SER A 329 -7.07 -2.71 -19.40
CA SER A 329 -8.34 -2.55 -18.66
C SER A 329 -8.16 -1.94 -17.26
N TRP A 330 -6.95 -2.00 -16.69
CA TRP A 330 -6.62 -1.37 -15.41
C TRP A 330 -6.21 0.10 -15.55
N LEU A 331 -5.94 0.58 -16.76
CA LEU A 331 -5.55 1.96 -17.00
C LEU A 331 -6.79 2.86 -17.08
N LEU A 332 -7.02 3.63 -16.05
CA LEU A 332 -8.09 4.62 -16.03
C LEU A 332 -7.75 5.81 -16.94
N PRO A 333 -8.72 6.45 -17.56
CA PRO A 333 -8.49 7.71 -18.26
C PRO A 333 -7.87 8.77 -17.37
N SER A 334 -6.92 9.54 -17.89
CA SER A 334 -6.28 10.62 -17.13
C SER A 334 -7.32 11.60 -16.60
N PRO A 335 -7.36 11.89 -15.29
CA PRO A 335 -8.32 12.84 -14.74
C PRO A 335 -7.99 14.26 -15.25
N PRO A 336 -9.02 15.11 -15.43
CA PRO A 336 -8.81 16.52 -15.74
C PRO A 336 -7.95 17.20 -14.65
N LEU A 337 -7.07 18.14 -15.02
CA LEU A 337 -6.21 18.85 -14.07
C LEU A 337 -7.00 19.50 -12.92
N VAL A 338 -8.19 20.02 -13.20
CA VAL A 338 -9.07 20.62 -12.18
C VAL A 338 -9.47 19.59 -11.12
N ALA A 339 -9.81 18.36 -11.53
CA ALA A 339 -10.16 17.29 -10.58
C ALA A 339 -8.98 16.91 -9.68
N THR A 340 -7.77 16.86 -10.24
CA THR A 340 -6.53 16.60 -9.46
C THR A 340 -6.26 17.71 -8.43
N VAL A 341 -6.50 18.97 -8.77
CA VAL A 341 -6.33 20.08 -7.84
C VAL A 341 -7.38 20.06 -6.73
N GLN A 342 -8.64 19.76 -7.08
CA GLN A 342 -9.72 19.65 -6.10
C GLN A 342 -9.46 18.52 -5.10
N GLU A 343 -9.06 17.35 -5.58
CA GLU A 343 -8.71 16.20 -4.74
C GLU A 343 -7.57 16.55 -3.76
N ARG A 344 -6.51 17.21 -4.23
CA ARG A 344 -5.42 17.67 -3.36
C ARG A 344 -5.90 18.61 -2.26
N ARG A 345 -6.86 19.50 -2.56
CA ARG A 345 -7.46 20.40 -1.55
C ARG A 345 -8.25 19.64 -0.51
N VAL A 346 -9.05 18.65 -0.92
CA VAL A 346 -9.80 17.79 0.00
C VAL A 346 -8.86 17.03 0.92
N ILE A 347 -7.85 16.37 0.35
CA ILE A 347 -6.85 15.63 1.13
C ILE A 347 -6.13 16.57 2.11
N HIS A 348 -5.74 17.77 1.65
CA HIS A 348 -5.06 18.75 2.51
C HIS A 348 -5.95 19.20 3.66
N ALA A 349 -7.24 19.42 3.44
CA ALA A 349 -8.19 19.76 4.50
C ALA A 349 -8.32 18.62 5.52
N LEU A 350 -8.45 17.38 5.07
CA LEU A 350 -8.56 16.19 5.93
C LEU A 350 -7.29 15.90 6.76
N ILE A 351 -6.10 16.25 6.23
CA ILE A 351 -4.81 16.06 6.94
C ILE A 351 -4.49 17.29 7.80
N GLY A 352 -4.89 18.49 7.39
CA GLY A 352 -4.60 19.74 8.10
C GLY A 352 -5.35 19.91 9.43
N GLU A 353 -6.31 19.05 9.71
CA GLU A 353 -7.01 18.91 11.00
C GLU A 353 -6.27 17.98 11.98
N GLN A 354 -5.07 17.50 11.63
CA GLN A 354 -4.18 16.70 12.48
C GLN A 354 -3.19 17.64 13.18
#